data_bd618c107543e001a823753b7c420f06
#
_entry.id   bd618c107543e001a823753b7c420f06
#
_cell.length_a   1.000
_cell.length_b   1.000
_cell.length_c   1.000
_cell.angle_alpha   90.00
_cell.angle_beta   90.00
_cell.angle_gamma   90.00
#
_symmetry.space_group_name_H-M   'P 1'
#
loop_
_entity.id
_entity.type
_entity.pdbx_description
1 polymer ?
#
loop_
_entity_poly.entity_id
_entity_poly.type
_entity_poly.pdbx_seq_one_letter_code
_entity_poly.pdbx_strand_id
1 'polypeptide(L)'
;EKPLQPHLNREMLDFYEIPRSQFNNIKQGQDWTTADGETIPNSRLVLPADKPLSYAFCSDTRYMPDLHKLVYGVDVIYHESTYGDKDAANARKYYHSTASEAARVASDSCAGLLLLGHYSSKYADETCLLDEACRVFPSVVLTNEMDVVDVANRCKVEE
;
A
#
# COMPACT_ATOMS: atom_id res chain seq x y z
N GLU A 1 3.41 7.21 4.42
CA GLU A 1 3.61 6.10 5.38
C GLU A 1 3.77 6.63 6.80
N LYS A 2 3.10 6.03 7.77
CA LYS A 2 3.25 6.38 9.18
C LYS A 2 4.14 5.35 9.85
N PRO A 3 5.30 5.73 10.43
CA PRO A 3 6.17 4.79 11.13
C PRO A 3 5.41 4.10 12.25
N LEU A 4 5.55 2.77 12.33
CA LEU A 4 5.01 1.97 13.43
C LEU A 4 6.06 1.82 14.53
N GLN A 5 5.59 1.66 15.77
CA GLN A 5 6.49 1.40 16.89
C GLN A 5 7.02 -0.03 16.84
N PRO A 6 8.27 -0.28 17.28
CA PRO A 6 8.80 -1.62 17.37
C PRO A 6 7.99 -2.49 18.33
N HIS A 7 8.01 -3.80 18.07
CA HIS A 7 7.43 -4.79 18.97
C HIS A 7 8.37 -5.05 20.16
N LEU A 8 7.79 -5.36 21.30
CA LEU A 8 8.58 -5.79 22.46
C LEU A 8 9.01 -7.24 22.31
N ASN A 9 10.30 -7.52 22.53
CA ASN A 9 10.82 -8.87 22.60
C ASN A 9 10.48 -9.47 23.97
N ARG A 10 9.34 -10.16 24.06
CA ARG A 10 8.82 -10.69 25.32
C ARG A 10 9.78 -11.63 26.02
N GLU A 11 10.48 -12.48 25.29
CA GLU A 11 11.46 -13.39 25.86
C GLU A 11 12.57 -12.64 26.63
N MET A 12 13.08 -11.57 26.03
CA MET A 12 14.13 -10.76 26.65
C MET A 12 13.59 -9.93 27.81
N LEU A 13 12.37 -9.41 27.72
CA LEU A 13 11.75 -8.67 28.80
C LEU A 13 11.52 -9.56 30.02
N ASP A 14 11.06 -10.79 29.81
CA ASP A 14 10.84 -11.76 30.89
C ASP A 14 12.18 -12.26 31.46
N PHE A 15 13.19 -12.50 30.61
CA PHE A 15 14.51 -12.92 31.02
C PHE A 15 15.20 -11.90 31.96
N TYR A 16 15.09 -10.60 31.63
CA TYR A 16 15.65 -9.51 32.45
C TYR A 16 14.68 -8.99 33.50
N GLU A 17 13.53 -9.65 33.71
CA GLU A 17 12.49 -9.28 34.69
C GLU A 17 12.06 -7.79 34.59
N ILE A 18 11.97 -7.27 33.36
CA ILE A 18 11.68 -5.85 33.14
C ILE A 18 10.22 -5.54 33.47
N PRO A 19 9.96 -4.59 34.38
CA PRO A 19 8.60 -4.27 34.77
C PRO A 19 7.81 -3.61 33.63
N ARG A 20 6.51 -3.92 33.55
CA ARG A 20 5.61 -3.40 32.48
C ARG A 20 5.58 -1.87 32.41
N SER A 21 5.83 -1.17 33.50
CA SER A 21 5.93 0.30 33.53
C SER A 21 7.04 0.86 32.63
N GLN A 22 8.05 0.06 32.27
CA GLN A 22 9.16 0.45 31.41
C GLN A 22 8.93 0.14 29.91
N PHE A 23 7.88 -0.58 29.59
CA PHE A 23 7.63 -1.03 28.19
C PHE A 23 7.51 0.12 27.19
N ASN A 24 6.88 1.23 27.59
CA ASN A 24 6.78 2.40 26.72
C ASN A 24 8.13 3.08 26.50
N ASN A 25 8.96 3.15 27.53
CA ASN A 25 10.30 3.71 27.42
C ASN A 25 11.18 2.88 26.48
N ILE A 26 11.09 1.54 26.58
CA ILE A 26 11.79 0.62 25.67
C ILE A 26 11.30 0.78 24.25
N LYS A 27 9.99 0.90 23.99
CA LYS A 27 9.46 1.15 22.64
C LYS A 27 9.92 2.49 22.07
N GLN A 28 10.28 3.44 22.92
CA GLN A 28 10.83 4.74 22.52
C GLN A 28 12.37 4.74 22.33
N GLY A 29 12.99 3.57 22.45
CA GLY A 29 14.41 3.42 22.18
C GLY A 29 15.32 3.44 23.41
N GLN A 30 14.77 3.46 24.64
CA GLN A 30 15.60 3.46 25.85
C GLN A 30 16.20 2.07 26.13
N ASP A 31 17.46 2.06 26.53
CA ASP A 31 18.13 0.89 27.08
C ASP A 31 17.58 0.56 28.50
N TRP A 32 17.83 -0.64 28.96
CA TRP A 32 17.47 -1.07 30.31
C TRP A 32 18.73 -1.32 31.14
N THR A 33 18.73 -0.78 32.37
CA THR A 33 19.82 -1.09 33.33
C THR A 33 19.29 -2.02 34.41
N THR A 34 19.94 -3.18 34.55
CA THR A 34 19.61 -4.18 35.58
C THR A 34 19.96 -3.69 36.98
N ALA A 35 19.49 -4.38 38.02
CA ALA A 35 19.84 -4.08 39.42
C ALA A 35 21.32 -4.16 39.70
N ASP A 36 22.06 -5.01 38.98
CA ASP A 36 23.51 -5.22 39.10
C ASP A 36 24.31 -4.15 38.30
N GLY A 37 23.64 -3.24 37.64
CA GLY A 37 24.29 -2.13 36.89
C GLY A 37 24.66 -2.48 35.44
N GLU A 38 24.28 -3.65 34.92
CA GLU A 38 24.47 -4.04 33.52
C GLU A 38 23.48 -3.27 32.64
N THR A 39 23.96 -2.63 31.57
CA THR A 39 23.10 -1.97 30.57
C THR A 39 22.80 -2.89 29.42
N ILE A 40 21.52 -3.20 29.23
CA ILE A 40 21.00 -4.01 28.13
C ILE A 40 20.57 -3.05 27.01
N PRO A 41 21.18 -3.15 25.81
CA PRO A 41 20.85 -2.25 24.72
C PRO A 41 19.43 -2.50 24.20
N ASN A 42 18.73 -1.43 23.84
CA ASN A 42 17.37 -1.45 23.32
C ASN A 42 17.18 -2.45 22.16
N SER A 43 18.17 -2.56 21.28
CA SER A 43 18.16 -3.50 20.15
C SER A 43 17.96 -4.98 20.54
N ARG A 44 18.23 -5.36 21.78
CA ARG A 44 17.93 -6.72 22.30
C ARG A 44 16.52 -6.84 22.87
N LEU A 45 15.92 -5.71 23.24
CA LEU A 45 14.64 -5.65 23.96
C LEU A 45 13.45 -5.45 23.03
N VAL A 46 13.71 -5.13 21.76
CA VAL A 46 12.68 -4.89 20.73
C VAL A 46 12.92 -5.75 19.50
N LEU A 47 11.82 -6.04 18.80
CA LEU A 47 11.80 -6.59 17.45
C LEU A 47 11.42 -5.48 16.47
N PRO A 48 11.84 -5.58 15.19
CA PRO A 48 11.44 -4.59 14.18
C PRO A 48 9.94 -4.35 14.16
N ALA A 49 9.55 -3.12 13.90
CA ALA A 49 8.15 -2.80 13.63
C ALA A 49 7.66 -3.49 12.35
N ASP A 50 6.37 -3.73 12.26
CA ASP A 50 5.76 -4.15 10.99
C ASP A 50 5.97 -3.09 9.91
N LYS A 51 5.99 -3.51 8.64
CA LYS A 51 6.01 -2.57 7.53
C LYS A 51 4.73 -1.71 7.60
N PRO A 52 4.83 -0.38 7.56
CA PRO A 52 3.64 0.46 7.49
C PRO A 52 2.88 0.19 6.20
N LEU A 53 1.55 0.23 6.27
CA LEU A 53 0.70 0.14 5.09
C LEU A 53 0.86 1.39 4.24
N SER A 54 0.86 1.19 2.92
CA SER A 54 1.09 2.23 1.93
C SER A 54 -0.02 2.26 0.88
N TYR A 55 -0.45 3.48 0.53
CA TYR A 55 -1.45 3.75 -0.48
C TYR A 55 -0.97 4.85 -1.40
N ALA A 56 -1.09 4.64 -2.71
CA ALA A 56 -0.81 5.65 -3.73
C ALA A 56 -2.09 6.03 -4.46
N PHE A 57 -2.27 7.34 -4.69
CA PHE A 57 -3.40 7.89 -5.44
C PHE A 57 -2.90 8.59 -6.70
N CYS A 58 -3.22 8.01 -7.86
CA CYS A 58 -2.80 8.47 -9.17
C CYS A 58 -4.04 8.80 -10.01
N SER A 59 -4.50 10.05 -9.96
CA SER A 59 -5.69 10.52 -10.66
C SER A 59 -5.36 11.59 -11.69
N ASP A 60 -6.19 11.69 -12.72
CA ASP A 60 -6.09 12.66 -13.82
C ASP A 60 -4.68 12.74 -14.42
N THR A 61 -4.13 11.59 -14.78
CA THR A 61 -2.79 11.49 -15.32
C THR A 61 -2.71 10.65 -16.58
N ARG A 62 -1.97 11.15 -17.57
CA ARG A 62 -1.56 10.29 -18.68
C ARG A 62 -0.62 9.20 -18.20
N TYR A 63 -0.51 8.13 -18.95
CA TYR A 63 0.48 7.09 -18.68
C TYR A 63 1.90 7.67 -18.59
N MET A 64 2.54 7.46 -17.44
CA MET A 64 3.92 7.83 -17.16
C MET A 64 4.75 6.58 -16.88
N PRO A 65 5.65 6.17 -17.80
CA PRO A 65 6.42 4.93 -17.65
C PRO A 65 7.24 4.86 -16.36
N ASP A 66 7.70 5.99 -15.85
CA ASP A 66 8.54 6.06 -14.65
C ASP A 66 7.76 6.17 -13.33
N LEU A 67 6.42 6.28 -13.37
CA LEU A 67 5.59 6.41 -12.19
C LEU A 67 5.79 5.25 -11.20
N HIS A 68 5.97 4.03 -11.72
CA HIS A 68 6.23 2.84 -10.93
C HIS A 68 7.41 2.99 -9.96
N LYS A 69 8.43 3.81 -10.29
CA LYS A 69 9.58 4.04 -9.42
C LYS A 69 9.22 4.82 -8.17
N LEU A 70 8.23 5.72 -8.27
CA LEU A 70 7.77 6.55 -7.15
C LEU A 70 6.85 5.79 -6.19
N VAL A 71 6.13 4.78 -6.70
CA VAL A 71 5.14 4.00 -5.95
C VAL A 71 5.55 2.54 -5.77
N TYR A 72 6.84 2.25 -5.85
CA TYR A 72 7.34 0.89 -5.78
C TYR A 72 7.03 0.21 -4.46
N GLY A 73 6.47 -1.00 -4.53
CA GLY A 73 6.14 -1.83 -3.38
C GLY A 73 4.96 -1.32 -2.54
N VAL A 74 4.12 -0.45 -3.11
CA VAL A 74 2.90 0.04 -2.44
C VAL A 74 1.90 -1.09 -2.23
N ASP A 75 1.19 -1.08 -1.08
CA ASP A 75 0.20 -2.12 -0.79
C ASP A 75 -1.04 -1.98 -1.67
N VAL A 76 -1.53 -0.76 -1.85
CA VAL A 76 -2.68 -0.46 -2.71
C VAL A 76 -2.38 0.77 -3.55
N ILE A 77 -2.65 0.70 -4.85
CA ILE A 77 -2.57 1.82 -5.77
C ILE A 77 -3.96 2.08 -6.37
N TYR A 78 -4.46 3.30 -6.23
CA TYR A 78 -5.54 3.81 -7.07
C TYR A 78 -4.93 4.45 -8.31
N HIS A 79 -5.41 4.08 -9.47
CA HIS A 79 -5.02 4.72 -10.72
C HIS A 79 -6.26 5.00 -11.58
N GLU A 80 -6.29 6.19 -12.18
CA GLU A 80 -7.33 6.47 -13.16
C GLU A 80 -7.26 5.48 -14.32
N SER A 81 -8.41 5.18 -14.92
CA SER A 81 -8.59 4.28 -16.05
C SER A 81 -9.73 4.79 -16.93
N THR A 82 -9.61 6.07 -17.31
CA THR A 82 -10.66 6.80 -18.03
C THR A 82 -11.06 6.10 -19.33
N TYR A 83 -10.11 5.39 -19.96
CA TYR A 83 -10.34 4.75 -21.25
C TYR A 83 -9.90 3.28 -21.27
N GLY A 84 -10.53 2.49 -22.15
CA GLY A 84 -10.05 1.18 -22.56
C GLY A 84 -9.03 1.29 -23.71
N ASP A 85 -8.38 0.17 -24.06
CA ASP A 85 -7.33 0.11 -25.06
C ASP A 85 -7.78 0.57 -26.46
N LYS A 86 -9.06 0.35 -26.80
CA LYS A 86 -9.66 0.83 -28.06
C LYS A 86 -9.64 2.34 -28.19
N ASP A 87 -9.60 3.04 -27.07
CA ASP A 87 -9.63 4.49 -26.98
C ASP A 87 -8.27 5.09 -26.56
N ALA A 88 -7.19 4.36 -26.67
CA ALA A 88 -5.85 4.82 -26.30
C ALA A 88 -5.44 6.14 -26.99
N ALA A 89 -5.96 6.40 -28.19
CA ALA A 89 -5.74 7.68 -28.88
C ALA A 89 -6.41 8.85 -28.13
N ASN A 90 -7.60 8.63 -27.57
CA ASN A 90 -8.30 9.62 -26.78
C ASN A 90 -7.60 9.81 -25.41
N ALA A 91 -7.16 8.72 -24.77
CA ALA A 91 -6.39 8.79 -23.53
C ALA A 91 -5.19 9.74 -23.70
N ARG A 92 -4.37 9.51 -24.75
CA ARG A 92 -3.22 10.39 -25.06
C ARG A 92 -3.60 11.83 -25.35
N LYS A 93 -4.68 12.04 -26.12
CA LYS A 93 -5.15 13.37 -26.52
C LYS A 93 -5.61 14.21 -25.34
N TYR A 94 -6.28 13.59 -24.38
CA TYR A 94 -6.87 14.25 -23.23
C TYR A 94 -6.06 14.08 -21.93
N TYR A 95 -4.84 13.54 -22.02
CA TYR A 95 -3.92 13.34 -20.89
C TYR A 95 -4.46 12.40 -19.81
N HIS A 96 -5.14 11.35 -20.22
CA HIS A 96 -5.61 10.25 -19.38
C HIS A 96 -4.90 8.95 -19.69
N SER A 97 -5.19 7.92 -18.88
CA SER A 97 -4.64 6.58 -19.04
C SER A 97 -5.71 5.58 -19.49
N THR A 98 -5.25 4.48 -20.09
CA THR A 98 -6.10 3.30 -20.29
C THR A 98 -6.02 2.36 -19.08
N ALA A 99 -7.00 1.47 -18.94
CA ALA A 99 -7.01 0.44 -17.90
C ALA A 99 -5.77 -0.46 -17.95
N SER A 100 -5.33 -0.85 -19.17
CA SER A 100 -4.09 -1.61 -19.35
C SER A 100 -2.84 -0.82 -18.96
N GLU A 101 -2.81 0.49 -19.20
CA GLU A 101 -1.71 1.36 -18.78
C GLU A 101 -1.65 1.50 -17.24
N ALA A 102 -2.80 1.67 -16.58
CA ALA A 102 -2.92 1.65 -15.12
C ALA A 102 -2.42 0.33 -14.53
N ALA A 103 -2.85 -0.80 -15.11
CA ALA A 103 -2.42 -2.13 -14.71
C ALA A 103 -0.91 -2.36 -14.91
N ARG A 104 -0.31 -1.77 -15.96
CA ARG A 104 1.14 -1.82 -16.17
C ARG A 104 1.90 -1.08 -15.08
N VAL A 105 1.43 0.11 -14.68
CA VAL A 105 2.02 0.83 -13.53
C VAL A 105 1.96 -0.02 -12.27
N ALA A 106 0.82 -0.65 -11.97
CA ALA A 106 0.66 -1.51 -10.80
C ALA A 106 1.60 -2.73 -10.84
N SER A 107 1.72 -3.37 -12.00
CA SER A 107 2.62 -4.51 -12.22
C SER A 107 4.08 -4.13 -12.04
N ASP A 108 4.53 -3.06 -12.72
CA ASP A 108 5.92 -2.60 -12.71
C ASP A 108 6.32 -2.05 -11.32
N SER A 109 5.36 -1.55 -10.55
CA SER A 109 5.58 -1.12 -9.16
C SER A 109 5.55 -2.24 -8.12
N CYS A 110 5.24 -3.47 -8.50
CA CYS A 110 5.00 -4.57 -7.56
C CYS A 110 3.93 -4.22 -6.52
N ALA A 111 2.87 -3.53 -6.91
CA ALA A 111 1.75 -3.18 -6.04
C ALA A 111 1.01 -4.42 -5.54
N GLY A 112 0.38 -4.33 -4.38
CA GLY A 112 -0.41 -5.43 -3.83
C GLY A 112 -1.81 -5.54 -4.44
N LEU A 113 -2.46 -4.39 -4.68
CA LEU A 113 -3.79 -4.27 -5.26
C LEU A 113 -3.87 -3.02 -6.12
N LEU A 114 -4.52 -3.13 -7.29
CA LEU A 114 -4.88 -1.98 -8.13
C LEU A 114 -6.38 -1.67 -7.97
N LEU A 115 -6.68 -0.43 -7.69
CA LEU A 115 -8.02 0.13 -7.72
C LEU A 115 -8.16 0.96 -9.00
N LEU A 116 -9.06 0.56 -9.89
CA LEU A 116 -9.43 1.33 -11.06
C LEU A 116 -10.57 2.29 -10.72
N GLY A 117 -10.51 3.49 -11.23
CA GLY A 117 -11.56 4.49 -11.09
C GLY A 117 -11.45 5.58 -12.15
N HIS A 118 -12.25 6.65 -12.00
CA HIS A 118 -12.29 7.77 -12.94
C HIS A 118 -12.64 7.33 -14.37
N TYR A 119 -13.72 6.59 -14.51
CA TYR A 119 -14.17 6.07 -15.81
C TYR A 119 -14.83 7.15 -16.67
N SER A 120 -14.62 7.07 -17.98
CA SER A 120 -15.36 7.92 -18.91
C SER A 120 -16.86 7.57 -18.90
N SER A 121 -17.72 8.57 -18.86
CA SER A 121 -19.18 8.42 -18.93
C SER A 121 -19.70 7.72 -20.20
N LYS A 122 -18.83 7.50 -21.19
CA LYS A 122 -19.16 6.72 -22.38
C LYS A 122 -19.34 5.21 -22.11
N TYR A 123 -18.76 4.69 -21.01
CA TYR A 123 -18.92 3.29 -20.61
C TYR A 123 -20.19 3.18 -19.77
N ALA A 124 -21.14 2.36 -20.22
CA ALA A 124 -22.32 2.02 -19.44
C ALA A 124 -22.03 0.85 -18.47
N ASP A 125 -20.95 0.12 -18.70
CA ASP A 125 -20.43 -0.97 -17.91
C ASP A 125 -18.90 -0.97 -18.05
N GLU A 126 -18.22 -0.91 -16.93
CA GLU A 126 -16.77 -0.82 -16.82
C GLU A 126 -16.09 -2.20 -16.82
N THR A 127 -16.84 -3.29 -16.92
CA THR A 127 -16.31 -4.67 -16.93
C THR A 127 -15.24 -4.86 -18.01
N CYS A 128 -15.39 -4.21 -19.16
CA CYS A 128 -14.38 -4.28 -20.22
C CYS A 128 -13.03 -3.68 -19.80
N LEU A 129 -13.03 -2.64 -18.96
CA LEU A 129 -11.81 -2.03 -18.39
C LEU A 129 -11.15 -2.97 -17.40
N LEU A 130 -11.96 -3.63 -16.56
CA LEU A 130 -11.47 -4.65 -15.63
C LEU A 130 -10.81 -5.80 -16.39
N ASP A 131 -11.45 -6.32 -17.42
CA ASP A 131 -10.94 -7.43 -18.23
C ASP A 131 -9.61 -7.07 -18.91
N GLU A 132 -9.47 -5.85 -19.43
CA GLU A 132 -8.23 -5.35 -20.00
C GLU A 132 -7.12 -5.27 -18.96
N ALA A 133 -7.41 -4.71 -17.80
CA ALA A 133 -6.45 -4.58 -16.70
C ALA A 133 -6.03 -5.94 -16.12
N CYS A 134 -6.97 -6.87 -15.91
CA CYS A 134 -6.71 -8.21 -15.38
C CYS A 134 -5.73 -9.02 -16.22
N ARG A 135 -5.67 -8.79 -17.53
CA ARG A 135 -4.70 -9.46 -18.41
C ARG A 135 -3.26 -9.04 -18.14
N VAL A 136 -3.06 -7.84 -17.57
CA VAL A 136 -1.74 -7.27 -17.28
C VAL A 136 -1.39 -7.44 -15.80
N PHE A 137 -2.34 -7.20 -14.92
CA PHE A 137 -2.18 -7.29 -13.46
C PHE A 137 -3.43 -7.92 -12.83
N PRO A 138 -3.35 -9.18 -12.34
CA PRO A 138 -4.54 -9.92 -11.89
C PRO A 138 -5.20 -9.38 -10.63
N SER A 139 -4.43 -8.72 -9.74
CA SER A 139 -4.96 -8.19 -8.47
C SER A 139 -5.55 -6.79 -8.68
N VAL A 140 -6.70 -6.73 -9.34
CA VAL A 140 -7.37 -5.48 -9.68
C VAL A 140 -8.85 -5.53 -9.35
N VAL A 141 -9.40 -4.39 -8.93
CA VAL A 141 -10.84 -4.22 -8.70
C VAL A 141 -11.33 -2.89 -9.28
N LEU A 142 -12.58 -2.88 -9.72
CA LEU A 142 -13.30 -1.66 -10.05
C LEU A 142 -13.75 -0.98 -8.75
N THR A 143 -13.60 0.33 -8.68
CA THR A 143 -14.09 1.11 -7.54
C THR A 143 -15.17 2.11 -7.96
N ASN A 144 -16.13 2.27 -7.08
CA ASN A 144 -17.20 3.26 -7.18
C ASN A 144 -17.10 4.25 -6.03
N GLU A 145 -17.88 5.32 -6.12
CA GLU A 145 -18.02 6.26 -5.01
C GLU A 145 -18.51 5.52 -3.75
N MET A 146 -17.95 5.88 -2.60
CA MET A 146 -18.25 5.30 -1.28
C MET A 146 -17.74 3.87 -1.05
N ASP A 147 -17.06 3.25 -1.99
CA ASP A 147 -16.42 1.95 -1.73
C ASP A 147 -15.39 2.03 -0.61
N VAL A 148 -15.41 1.07 0.29
CA VAL A 148 -14.42 0.91 1.36
C VAL A 148 -13.41 -0.16 0.97
N VAL A 149 -12.13 0.16 1.10
CA VAL A 149 -11.04 -0.77 0.79
C VAL A 149 -10.17 -0.99 2.03
N ASP A 150 -10.02 -2.24 2.41
CA ASP A 150 -9.08 -2.65 3.46
C ASP A 150 -7.67 -2.80 2.86
N VAL A 151 -6.81 -1.85 3.18
CA VAL A 151 -5.43 -1.83 2.67
C VAL A 151 -4.60 -3.00 3.22
N ALA A 152 -4.85 -3.43 4.46
CA ALA A 152 -4.10 -4.52 5.09
C ALA A 152 -4.41 -5.86 4.42
N ASN A 153 -5.69 -6.12 4.13
CA ASN A 153 -6.15 -7.32 3.47
C ASN A 153 -6.16 -7.21 1.94
N ARG A 154 -5.92 -6.02 1.41
CA ARG A 154 -5.88 -5.72 -0.03
C ARG A 154 -7.15 -6.18 -0.74
N CYS A 155 -8.29 -5.83 -0.19
CA CYS A 155 -9.59 -6.17 -0.74
C CYS A 155 -10.62 -5.05 -0.55
N LYS A 156 -11.63 -5.05 -1.41
CA LYS A 156 -12.83 -4.24 -1.22
C LYS A 156 -13.67 -4.86 -0.11
N VAL A 157 -14.17 -4.03 0.81
CA VAL A 157 -15.06 -4.47 1.88
C VAL A 157 -16.48 -4.51 1.32
N GLU A 158 -17.10 -5.68 1.35
CA GLU A 158 -18.53 -5.85 1.03
C GLU A 158 -19.36 -5.41 2.24
N GLU A 159 -20.41 -4.61 2.01
CA GLU A 159 -21.37 -4.19 3.03
C GLU A 159 -22.34 -5.32 3.39
#